data_d7adb0941c43dff40bf9c9dbe1e1773d
#
_entry.id   d7adb0941c43dff40bf9c9dbe1e1773d
#
_cell.length_a   1.000
_cell.length_b   1.000
_cell.length_c   1.000
_cell.angle_alpha   90.00
_cell.angle_beta   90.00
_cell.angle_gamma   90.00
#
_symmetry.space_group_name_H-M   'P 1'
#
loop_
_entity.id
_entity.type
_entity.pdbx_description
1 polymer ?
#
loop_
_entity_poly.entity_id
_entity_poly.type
_entity_poly.pdbx_seq_one_letter_code
_entity_poly.pdbx_strand_id
1 'polypeptide(L)'
;MLAGEKAQGEWTLVRIRGRDGEKNQWLILKTGDDSKPISSKLEDESAKTGRTMQQIADARDAEWQSGRVEDQSPTPQFKARIREAIKKKAKDEPVGQAHSRDVASAKPRRLRDPKQERRSGGPTIPSLSTLPSAKPRFVEPMKAKLVEKPPAIGDWIYELKFDGIRLIATKDHEKVSLLSRNQNDLSARFPEIVDAVKDLPANECVLDGEAVALDEEGRSSFQLLQAREMEGRKSPIYFYAFDLLQLDGKSLVSLTLEARKNVLEKLCTGAGDPIRYSGAIGGDANQLLKEVQRRGLEGIIGKLRNSIYEPGRRSGAWIKLKCVNEQEFVIGGYTPPQGARKHFGAILVGYYKNGDLVFAGKVGTGFTTKSLATLHKKFRAEDRGDCPFVDLPSKQNGQWVLGITPSMMKKMHWVNPKFVAEIKFAEWTRDGKLRAPVFMGLREDKKPDEVIREAPPS
;
A
#
# COMPACT_ATOMS: atom_id res chain seq x y z
N MET A 1 21.03 5.57 -15.37
CA MET A 1 21.86 6.31 -16.35
C MET A 1 22.98 5.40 -16.83
N LEU A 2 23.19 5.27 -18.12
CA LEU A 2 24.28 4.47 -18.69
C LEU A 2 25.39 5.41 -19.18
N ALA A 3 26.64 5.02 -18.95
CA ALA A 3 27.84 5.76 -19.37
C ALA A 3 28.79 4.84 -20.18
N GLY A 4 28.26 4.22 -21.22
CA GLY A 4 28.99 3.34 -22.11
C GLY A 4 29.37 4.02 -23.44
N GLU A 5 30.24 3.43 -24.23
CA GLU A 5 30.64 3.97 -25.51
C GLU A 5 29.48 4.14 -26.52
N LYS A 6 28.51 3.18 -26.48
CA LYS A 6 27.33 3.22 -27.36
C LYS A 6 26.07 3.67 -26.65
N ALA A 7 25.96 3.42 -25.34
CA ALA A 7 24.78 3.73 -24.55
C ALA A 7 25.12 4.81 -23.52
N GLN A 8 24.91 6.05 -23.89
CA GLN A 8 25.06 7.21 -23.03
C GLN A 8 23.70 7.82 -22.71
N GLY A 9 23.53 8.32 -21.48
CA GLY A 9 22.31 8.99 -21.05
C GLY A 9 21.35 8.09 -20.27
N GLU A 10 20.09 8.46 -20.27
CA GLU A 10 19.04 7.76 -19.52
C GLU A 10 18.34 6.71 -20.38
N TRP A 11 18.28 5.49 -19.87
CA TRP A 11 17.73 4.35 -20.56
C TRP A 11 16.77 3.58 -19.65
N THR A 12 15.63 3.17 -20.16
CA THR A 12 14.65 2.35 -19.48
C THR A 12 14.65 0.93 -20.03
N LEU A 13 14.81 -0.05 -19.15
CA LEU A 13 14.74 -1.47 -19.50
C LEU A 13 13.30 -1.98 -19.27
N VAL A 14 12.61 -2.33 -20.34
CA VAL A 14 11.23 -2.85 -20.31
C VAL A 14 11.24 -4.33 -20.63
N ARG A 15 10.72 -5.16 -19.73
CA ARG A 15 10.55 -6.58 -19.96
C ARG A 15 9.28 -6.83 -20.77
N ILE A 16 9.45 -7.41 -21.96
CA ILE A 16 8.34 -7.87 -22.80
C ILE A 16 8.18 -9.37 -22.59
N ARG A 17 6.96 -9.83 -22.29
CA ARG A 17 6.67 -11.26 -22.28
C ARG A 17 6.68 -11.78 -23.71
N GLY A 18 7.56 -12.73 -24.02
CA GLY A 18 7.53 -13.51 -25.25
C GLY A 18 6.20 -14.28 -25.40
N ARG A 19 5.79 -14.58 -26.61
CA ARG A 19 4.72 -15.52 -26.90
C ARG A 19 5.17 -16.93 -26.49
N ASP A 20 4.20 -17.82 -26.21
CA ASP A 20 4.40 -19.15 -25.64
C ASP A 20 5.68 -19.87 -26.12
N GLY A 21 6.53 -20.24 -25.15
CA GLY A 21 7.79 -20.97 -25.38
C GLY A 21 9.03 -20.12 -25.61
N GLU A 22 8.92 -18.81 -25.80
CA GLU A 22 10.07 -17.91 -25.97
C GLU A 22 10.62 -17.38 -24.63
N LYS A 23 11.95 -17.26 -24.57
CA LYS A 23 12.64 -16.63 -23.44
C LYS A 23 12.18 -15.19 -23.24
N ASN A 24 12.19 -14.71 -22.00
CA ASN A 24 11.86 -13.31 -21.68
C ASN A 24 12.65 -12.33 -22.58
N GLN A 25 11.92 -11.50 -23.31
CA GLN A 25 12.50 -10.46 -24.13
C GLN A 25 12.56 -9.16 -23.33
N TRP A 26 13.65 -8.41 -23.48
CA TRP A 26 13.85 -7.12 -22.84
C TRP A 26 14.02 -6.05 -23.91
N LEU A 27 13.25 -4.97 -23.79
CA LEU A 27 13.38 -3.79 -24.64
C LEU A 27 14.12 -2.72 -23.85
N ILE A 28 15.18 -2.19 -24.45
CA ILE A 28 15.93 -1.05 -23.93
C ILE A 28 15.48 0.19 -24.69
N LEU A 29 14.87 1.12 -23.97
CA LEU A 29 14.39 2.39 -24.53
C LEU A 29 15.25 3.53 -24.01
N LYS A 30 15.74 4.38 -24.90
CA LYS A 30 16.39 5.63 -24.50
C LYS A 30 15.32 6.63 -24.06
N THR A 31 15.42 7.10 -22.82
CA THR A 31 14.48 8.03 -22.19
C THR A 31 15.28 9.26 -21.73
N GLY A 32 15.11 10.38 -22.34
CA GLY A 32 15.79 11.64 -21.98
C GLY A 32 15.80 12.59 -23.15
N ASP A 33 15.97 13.88 -22.86
CA ASP A 33 15.91 14.94 -23.87
C ASP A 33 17.06 14.91 -24.89
N ASP A 34 18.15 14.14 -24.62
CA ASP A 34 19.29 13.93 -25.52
C ASP A 34 19.15 12.72 -26.45
N SER A 35 17.96 12.47 -26.96
CA SER A 35 17.63 11.30 -27.79
C SER A 35 18.12 11.34 -29.22
N LYS A 36 19.41 11.68 -29.46
CA LYS A 36 19.99 11.52 -30.80
C LYS A 36 20.05 10.03 -31.15
N PRO A 37 19.55 9.62 -32.32
CA PRO A 37 19.63 8.21 -32.73
C PRO A 37 21.10 7.79 -32.86
N ILE A 38 21.41 6.56 -32.45
CA ILE A 38 22.70 5.93 -32.68
C ILE A 38 22.85 5.76 -34.20
N SER A 39 24.02 6.06 -34.79
CA SER A 39 24.22 5.82 -36.20
C SER A 39 24.11 4.31 -36.51
N SER A 40 23.50 3.95 -37.64
CA SER A 40 23.29 2.56 -38.05
C SER A 40 24.57 1.72 -38.08
N LYS A 41 25.73 2.33 -38.36
CA LYS A 41 27.03 1.65 -38.28
C LYS A 41 27.43 1.31 -36.83
N LEU A 42 27.23 2.22 -35.88
CA LEU A 42 27.51 2.01 -34.47
C LEU A 42 26.50 1.04 -33.83
N GLU A 43 25.32 0.92 -34.39
CA GLU A 43 24.26 0.01 -33.90
C GLU A 43 24.61 -1.44 -34.17
N ASP A 44 25.22 -1.77 -35.30
CA ASP A 44 25.56 -3.12 -35.73
C ASP A 44 26.92 -3.64 -35.22
N GLU A 45 27.80 -2.79 -34.71
CA GLU A 45 29.14 -3.17 -34.26
C GLU A 45 29.22 -3.37 -32.72
N SER A 46 29.91 -4.38 -32.23
CA SER A 46 30.19 -4.57 -30.81
C SER A 46 31.18 -3.53 -30.28
N ALA A 47 30.80 -2.77 -29.25
CA ALA A 47 31.68 -1.81 -28.58
C ALA A 47 32.97 -2.42 -28.02
N LYS A 48 32.95 -3.72 -27.69
CA LYS A 48 34.09 -4.43 -27.12
C LYS A 48 35.07 -5.00 -28.16
N THR A 49 34.54 -5.43 -29.31
CA THR A 49 35.31 -6.23 -30.26
C THR A 49 35.32 -5.63 -31.68
N GLY A 50 34.51 -4.60 -31.94
CA GLY A 50 34.36 -4.01 -33.29
C GLY A 50 33.69 -4.96 -34.31
N ARG A 51 33.30 -6.18 -33.92
CA ARG A 51 32.64 -7.14 -34.80
C ARG A 51 31.16 -6.79 -34.99
N THR A 52 30.63 -7.01 -36.19
CA THR A 52 29.18 -6.90 -36.44
C THR A 52 28.40 -7.97 -35.72
N MET A 53 27.11 -7.75 -35.52
CA MET A 53 26.23 -8.75 -34.89
C MET A 53 26.23 -10.07 -35.68
N GLN A 54 26.31 -10.02 -36.99
CA GLN A 54 26.41 -11.20 -37.84
C GLN A 54 27.73 -11.98 -37.61
N GLN A 55 28.86 -11.26 -37.54
CA GLN A 55 30.18 -11.87 -37.25
C GLN A 55 30.24 -12.52 -35.87
N ILE A 56 29.56 -11.97 -34.89
CA ILE A 56 29.44 -12.52 -33.52
C ILE A 56 28.57 -13.79 -33.54
N ALA A 57 27.45 -13.74 -34.29
CA ALA A 57 26.54 -14.88 -34.39
C ALA A 57 27.20 -16.09 -35.13
N ASP A 58 28.00 -15.81 -36.16
CA ASP A 58 28.70 -16.83 -36.94
C ASP A 58 29.89 -17.46 -36.21
N ALA A 59 30.59 -16.68 -35.39
CA ALA A 59 31.76 -17.12 -34.63
C ALA A 59 31.44 -18.12 -33.52
N ARG A 60 30.22 -18.06 -32.91
CA ARG A 60 29.75 -18.92 -31.81
C ARG A 60 30.74 -19.10 -30.66
N ASP A 61 31.64 -18.13 -30.45
CA ASP A 61 32.74 -18.18 -29.47
C ASP A 61 32.32 -17.78 -28.05
N ALA A 62 31.06 -17.34 -27.86
CA ALA A 62 30.51 -17.03 -26.55
C ALA A 62 29.00 -17.33 -26.47
N GLU A 63 28.61 -18.29 -25.67
CA GLU A 63 27.22 -18.64 -25.38
C GLU A 63 26.81 -18.16 -24.00
N TRP A 64 25.76 -17.34 -23.91
CA TRP A 64 25.16 -16.95 -22.63
C TRP A 64 24.21 -18.05 -22.15
N GLN A 65 24.56 -18.74 -21.06
CA GLN A 65 23.69 -19.70 -20.41
C GLN A 65 22.97 -19.06 -19.22
N SER A 66 21.69 -18.74 -19.37
CA SER A 66 20.81 -18.30 -18.28
C SER A 66 20.19 -19.54 -17.62
N GLY A 67 20.83 -20.10 -16.61
CA GLY A 67 20.28 -21.29 -15.94
C GLY A 67 21.15 -21.94 -14.88
N ARG A 68 22.22 -21.33 -14.45
CA ARG A 68 22.98 -21.83 -13.31
C ARG A 68 22.68 -21.03 -12.06
N VAL A 69 21.87 -21.60 -11.19
CA VAL A 69 21.97 -21.40 -9.76
C VAL A 69 23.14 -22.27 -9.30
N GLU A 70 24.35 -21.74 -9.34
CA GLU A 70 25.48 -22.25 -8.58
C GLU A 70 26.04 -21.10 -7.76
N ASP A 71 26.06 -21.39 -6.47
CA ASP A 71 26.71 -20.67 -5.39
C ASP A 71 28.11 -20.20 -5.80
N GLN A 72 28.25 -18.96 -6.27
CA GLN A 72 29.52 -18.31 -6.41
C GLN A 72 29.53 -17.06 -5.52
N SER A 73 29.93 -17.31 -4.28
CA SER A 73 30.49 -16.25 -3.44
C SER A 73 31.50 -15.43 -4.26
N PRO A 74 31.42 -14.07 -4.26
CA PRO A 74 32.33 -13.24 -5.02
C PRO A 74 33.78 -13.61 -4.70
N THR A 75 34.58 -13.84 -5.74
CA THR A 75 35.98 -14.22 -5.58
C THR A 75 36.75 -13.19 -4.72
N PRO A 76 37.81 -13.61 -3.98
CA PRO A 76 38.58 -12.70 -3.14
C PRO A 76 39.09 -11.47 -3.89
N GLN A 77 39.39 -11.59 -5.18
CA GLN A 77 39.83 -10.49 -6.06
C GLN A 77 38.72 -9.49 -6.37
N PHE A 78 37.46 -9.94 -6.50
CA PHE A 78 36.32 -9.04 -6.71
C PHE A 78 35.98 -8.25 -5.43
N LYS A 79 36.08 -8.91 -4.25
CA LYS A 79 35.95 -8.24 -2.94
C LYS A 79 37.04 -7.21 -2.70
N ALA A 80 38.29 -7.50 -3.14
CA ALA A 80 39.42 -6.57 -3.04
C ALA A 80 39.20 -5.32 -3.93
N ARG A 81 38.72 -5.48 -5.18
CA ARG A 81 38.40 -4.36 -6.09
C ARG A 81 37.31 -3.44 -5.57
N ILE A 82 36.26 -4.00 -4.94
CA ILE A 82 35.22 -3.21 -4.31
C ILE A 82 35.76 -2.43 -3.11
N ARG A 83 36.62 -3.04 -2.28
CA ARG A 83 37.28 -2.35 -1.16
C ARG A 83 38.20 -1.22 -1.60
N GLU A 84 38.93 -1.41 -2.70
CA GLU A 84 39.77 -0.33 -3.29
C GLU A 84 38.94 0.81 -3.87
N ALA A 85 37.84 0.52 -4.56
CA ALA A 85 36.93 1.53 -5.08
C ALA A 85 36.28 2.37 -3.97
N ILE A 86 35.91 1.72 -2.85
CA ILE A 86 35.37 2.41 -1.66
C ILE A 86 36.46 3.27 -0.99
N LYS A 87 37.70 2.77 -0.88
CA LYS A 87 38.84 3.56 -0.35
C LYS A 87 39.21 4.74 -1.22
N LYS A 88 39.06 4.64 -2.56
CA LYS A 88 39.37 5.73 -3.50
C LYS A 88 38.31 6.84 -3.39
N LYS A 89 37.03 6.48 -3.23
CA LYS A 89 35.94 7.43 -3.03
C LYS A 89 36.02 8.18 -1.69
N ALA A 90 36.58 7.56 -0.66
CA ALA A 90 36.80 8.18 0.64
C ALA A 90 38.04 9.10 0.71
N LYS A 91 38.89 9.12 -0.34
CA LYS A 91 40.07 10.01 -0.42
C LYS A 91 39.82 11.30 -1.21
N ASP A 92 38.73 11.35 -1.98
CA ASP A 92 38.42 12.48 -2.87
C ASP A 92 37.41 13.48 -2.26
N GLU A 93 37.00 13.33 -0.99
CA GLU A 93 36.25 14.35 -0.26
C GLU A 93 37.20 15.16 0.64
N PRO A 94 37.25 16.48 0.55
CA PRO A 94 38.10 17.32 1.41
C PRO A 94 37.50 17.35 2.82
N VAL A 95 38.24 16.77 3.77
CA VAL A 95 37.96 16.86 5.19
C VAL A 95 38.25 18.28 5.66
N GLY A 96 37.19 19.05 5.97
CA GLY A 96 37.30 20.32 6.66
C GLY A 96 37.86 20.12 8.07
N GLN A 97 39.06 20.60 8.31
CA GLN A 97 39.72 20.58 9.62
C GLN A 97 38.98 21.49 10.61
N ALA A 98 38.36 20.90 11.63
CA ALA A 98 37.99 21.62 12.82
C ALA A 98 39.16 21.57 13.81
N HIS A 99 39.72 22.73 14.09
CA HIS A 99 40.78 22.92 15.09
C HIS A 99 40.23 22.68 16.48
N SER A 100 40.80 21.70 17.18
CA SER A 100 40.74 21.59 18.62
C SER A 100 41.63 22.64 19.24
N ARG A 101 41.08 23.54 20.02
CA ARG A 101 41.82 24.34 21.02
C ARG A 101 41.32 24.01 22.41
N ASP A 102 42.23 23.50 23.21
CA ASP A 102 42.14 23.36 24.65
C ASP A 102 41.80 24.69 25.30
N VAL A 103 40.77 24.68 26.15
CA VAL A 103 40.61 25.76 27.18
C VAL A 103 40.23 25.11 28.49
N ALA A 104 41.15 25.24 29.41
CA ALA A 104 41.06 24.84 30.79
C ALA A 104 40.00 25.64 31.57
N SER A 105 39.40 24.93 32.50
CA SER A 105 38.73 25.37 33.76
C SER A 105 38.37 26.82 33.95
N ALA A 106 37.07 27.13 33.92
CA ALA A 106 36.48 28.25 34.65
C ALA A 106 35.08 27.85 35.19
N LYS A 107 34.90 28.05 36.51
CA LYS A 107 33.66 27.81 37.25
C LYS A 107 32.51 28.63 36.69
N PRO A 108 31.27 28.08 36.59
CA PRO A 108 30.15 28.82 36.04
C PRO A 108 29.62 29.85 37.05
N ARG A 109 29.62 31.13 36.66
CA ARG A 109 28.90 32.21 37.29
C ARG A 109 27.41 32.01 37.04
N ARG A 110 26.59 31.92 38.10
CA ARG A 110 25.13 31.94 38.02
C ARG A 110 24.66 33.26 37.39
N LEU A 111 24.14 33.21 36.18
CA LEU A 111 23.31 34.25 35.59
C LEU A 111 21.85 33.96 35.96
N ARG A 112 21.19 34.99 36.50
CA ARG A 112 19.77 34.97 36.87
C ARG A 112 18.93 34.81 35.59
N ASP A 113 18.07 33.79 35.55
CA ASP A 113 17.06 33.58 34.50
C ASP A 113 16.06 34.73 34.49
N PRO A 114 15.75 35.33 33.31
CA PRO A 114 14.52 36.08 33.15
C PRO A 114 13.37 35.09 33.19
N LYS A 115 12.34 35.37 33.94
CA LYS A 115 11.09 34.63 34.01
C LYS A 115 10.54 34.40 32.61
N GLN A 116 10.80 33.22 32.03
CA GLN A 116 9.97 32.69 30.97
C GLN A 116 8.68 32.21 31.61
N GLU A 117 7.62 32.98 31.42
CA GLU A 117 6.26 32.52 31.63
C GLU A 117 6.05 31.24 30.81
N ARG A 118 6.17 30.11 31.48
CA ARG A 118 5.67 28.84 30.93
C ARG A 118 4.16 29.00 30.81
N ARG A 119 3.66 29.23 29.62
CA ARG A 119 2.28 28.95 29.30
C ARG A 119 2.11 27.42 29.42
N SER A 120 1.88 26.95 30.63
CA SER A 120 1.45 25.57 30.92
C SER A 120 -0.05 25.46 30.63
N GLY A 121 -0.38 25.35 29.37
CA GLY A 121 -1.73 25.07 28.88
C GLY A 121 -1.73 23.90 27.91
N GLY A 122 -1.04 22.80 28.27
CA GLY A 122 -1.31 21.52 27.63
C GLY A 122 -2.72 21.06 28.04
N PRO A 123 -3.51 20.46 27.14
CA PRO A 123 -4.85 20.00 27.48
C PRO A 123 -4.76 19.05 28.68
N THR A 124 -5.39 19.45 29.77
CA THR A 124 -5.52 18.64 30.98
C THR A 124 -6.36 17.41 30.56
N ILE A 125 -5.76 16.23 30.50
CA ILE A 125 -6.49 14.99 30.28
C ILE A 125 -7.49 14.89 31.43
N PRO A 126 -8.83 14.88 31.19
CA PRO A 126 -9.80 14.69 32.24
C PRO A 126 -9.44 13.41 33.01
N SER A 127 -9.58 13.41 34.32
CA SER A 127 -9.39 12.18 35.09
C SER A 127 -10.25 11.08 34.47
N LEU A 128 -9.69 9.92 34.19
CA LEU A 128 -10.44 8.79 33.60
C LEU A 128 -11.69 8.47 34.43
N SER A 129 -11.66 8.74 35.74
CA SER A 129 -12.80 8.53 36.65
C SER A 129 -14.05 9.32 36.26
N THR A 130 -13.92 10.49 35.61
CA THR A 130 -15.06 11.36 35.23
C THR A 130 -15.70 10.97 33.90
N LEU A 131 -15.09 10.04 33.15
CA LEU A 131 -15.60 9.61 31.84
C LEU A 131 -16.80 8.66 32.00
N PRO A 132 -17.69 8.61 30.97
CA PRO A 132 -18.81 7.67 30.95
C PRO A 132 -18.33 6.23 31.07
N SER A 133 -19.06 5.42 31.82
CA SER A 133 -18.79 4.00 31.89
C SER A 133 -19.15 3.31 30.58
N ALA A 134 -18.32 2.38 30.14
CA ALA A 134 -18.53 1.60 28.92
C ALA A 134 -17.90 0.21 29.05
N LYS A 135 -18.62 -0.82 28.57
CA LYS A 135 -18.05 -2.16 28.43
C LYS A 135 -17.28 -2.29 27.13
N PRO A 136 -16.26 -3.16 27.05
CA PRO A 136 -15.56 -3.42 25.80
C PRO A 136 -16.51 -4.09 24.80
N ARG A 137 -16.76 -3.41 23.70
CA ARG A 137 -17.63 -3.89 22.61
C ARG A 137 -17.18 -3.29 21.28
N PHE A 138 -17.64 -3.89 20.19
CA PHE A 138 -17.46 -3.32 18.87
C PHE A 138 -17.99 -1.88 18.79
N VAL A 139 -17.18 -1.00 18.24
CA VAL A 139 -17.54 0.38 17.90
C VAL A 139 -17.36 0.53 16.39
N GLU A 140 -18.41 0.99 15.70
CA GLU A 140 -18.33 1.17 14.26
C GLU A 140 -17.18 2.15 13.90
N PRO A 141 -16.23 1.77 13.03
CA PRO A 141 -15.07 2.60 12.74
C PRO A 141 -15.43 3.95 12.10
N MET A 142 -14.87 5.05 12.64
CA MET A 142 -14.95 6.35 12.03
C MET A 142 -14.31 6.35 10.64
N LYS A 143 -14.92 7.05 9.65
CA LYS A 143 -14.56 6.98 8.23
C LYS A 143 -13.84 8.24 7.78
N ALA A 144 -12.68 8.09 7.13
CA ALA A 144 -11.95 9.22 6.54
C ALA A 144 -12.57 9.66 5.20
N LYS A 145 -12.65 10.98 4.96
CA LYS A 145 -13.09 11.59 3.70
C LYS A 145 -11.91 11.70 2.73
N LEU A 146 -12.09 11.27 1.47
CA LEU A 146 -11.07 11.47 0.44
C LEU A 146 -10.99 12.96 0.09
N VAL A 147 -9.77 13.49 0.02
CA VAL A 147 -9.48 14.85 -0.44
C VAL A 147 -8.26 14.84 -1.36
N GLU A 148 -8.18 15.80 -2.27
CA GLU A 148 -7.05 15.92 -3.23
C GLU A 148 -5.85 16.65 -2.63
N LYS A 149 -6.11 17.60 -1.74
CA LYS A 149 -5.09 18.47 -1.13
C LYS A 149 -5.28 18.55 0.37
N PRO A 150 -4.20 18.75 1.13
CA PRO A 150 -4.30 19.03 2.56
C PRO A 150 -5.15 20.28 2.82
N PRO A 151 -6.03 20.27 3.84
CA PRO A 151 -6.78 21.45 4.21
C PRO A 151 -5.84 22.62 4.65
N ALA A 152 -6.18 23.82 4.20
CA ALA A 152 -5.41 25.03 4.56
C ALA A 152 -5.68 25.50 5.99
N ILE A 153 -6.80 25.09 6.59
CA ILE A 153 -7.26 25.53 7.91
C ILE A 153 -7.47 24.32 8.82
N GLY A 154 -7.19 24.50 10.10
CA GLY A 154 -7.34 23.48 11.14
C GLY A 154 -5.99 22.97 11.67
N ASP A 155 -6.02 22.47 12.89
CA ASP A 155 -4.86 21.82 13.53
C ASP A 155 -4.89 20.32 13.21
N TRP A 156 -4.21 19.95 12.13
CA TRP A 156 -4.17 18.61 11.61
C TRP A 156 -2.91 17.85 12.04
N ILE A 157 -3.08 16.63 12.48
CA ILE A 157 -1.99 15.66 12.58
C ILE A 157 -2.09 14.67 11.41
N TYR A 158 -0.94 14.21 10.92
CA TYR A 158 -0.86 13.28 9.79
C TYR A 158 -0.20 11.98 10.21
N GLU A 159 -0.78 10.87 9.79
CA GLU A 159 -0.28 9.52 10.01
C GLU A 159 -0.11 8.81 8.64
N LEU A 160 0.71 7.76 8.58
CA LEU A 160 0.77 6.93 7.39
C LEU A 160 -0.59 6.28 7.12
N LYS A 161 -0.98 6.24 5.85
CA LYS A 161 -2.08 5.37 5.43
C LYS A 161 -1.51 4.00 5.15
N PHE A 162 -1.84 3.07 6.03
CA PHE A 162 -1.45 1.67 5.88
C PHE A 162 -2.34 0.96 4.88
N ASP A 163 -1.74 0.06 4.11
CA ASP A 163 -2.42 -0.85 3.18
C ASP A 163 -2.60 -2.21 3.87
N GLY A 164 -3.77 -2.42 4.47
CA GLY A 164 -4.05 -3.57 5.31
C GLY A 164 -5.53 -3.86 5.52
N ILE A 165 -5.85 -4.46 6.66
CA ILE A 165 -7.21 -4.76 7.11
C ILE A 165 -7.47 -4.03 8.42
N ARG A 166 -8.46 -3.13 8.41
CA ARG A 166 -8.86 -2.40 9.62
C ARG A 166 -9.57 -3.32 10.60
N LEU A 167 -9.13 -3.29 11.84
CA LEU A 167 -9.66 -4.09 12.95
C LEU A 167 -10.05 -3.21 14.14
N ILE A 168 -11.19 -3.53 14.74
CA ILE A 168 -11.52 -3.14 16.10
C ILE A 168 -11.12 -4.31 17.00
N ALA A 169 -10.04 -4.12 17.74
CA ALA A 169 -9.58 -5.10 18.71
C ALA A 169 -10.25 -4.81 20.06
N THR A 170 -10.97 -5.78 20.61
CA THR A 170 -11.61 -5.68 21.91
C THR A 170 -10.95 -6.65 22.86
N LYS A 171 -10.58 -6.16 24.04
CA LYS A 171 -10.09 -6.96 25.16
C LYS A 171 -11.08 -6.84 26.34
N ASP A 172 -11.54 -7.97 26.84
CA ASP A 172 -12.34 -8.11 28.05
C ASP A 172 -11.63 -9.14 28.91
N HIS A 173 -10.76 -8.69 29.80
CA HIS A 173 -9.86 -9.52 30.60
C HIS A 173 -9.02 -10.46 29.69
N GLU A 174 -9.20 -11.76 29.82
CA GLU A 174 -8.53 -12.78 29.02
C GLU A 174 -9.14 -12.98 27.61
N LYS A 175 -10.32 -12.39 27.37
CA LYS A 175 -11.05 -12.58 26.13
C LYS A 175 -10.73 -11.46 25.15
N VAL A 176 -10.19 -11.84 23.99
CA VAL A 176 -9.86 -10.90 22.92
C VAL A 176 -10.64 -11.27 21.65
N SER A 177 -11.17 -10.28 20.95
CA SER A 177 -11.72 -10.46 19.61
C SER A 177 -11.24 -9.37 18.66
N LEU A 178 -10.99 -9.75 17.41
CA LEU A 178 -10.57 -8.87 16.32
C LEU A 178 -11.69 -8.82 15.29
N LEU A 179 -12.40 -7.70 15.26
CA LEU A 179 -13.55 -7.53 14.38
C LEU A 179 -13.22 -6.59 13.22
N SER A 180 -13.51 -7.03 12.00
CA SER A 180 -13.41 -6.17 10.84
C SER A 180 -14.45 -5.04 10.88
N ARG A 181 -14.37 -4.08 9.98
CA ARG A 181 -15.35 -3.00 9.83
C ARG A 181 -16.80 -3.51 9.77
N ASN A 182 -17.01 -4.68 9.17
CA ASN A 182 -18.33 -5.29 9.01
C ASN A 182 -18.64 -6.34 10.10
N GLN A 183 -17.90 -6.31 11.20
CA GLN A 183 -18.04 -7.22 12.34
C GLN A 183 -17.76 -8.70 12.02
N ASN A 184 -17.04 -8.97 10.92
CA ASN A 184 -16.52 -10.32 10.70
C ASN A 184 -15.41 -10.60 11.71
N ASP A 185 -15.49 -11.70 12.43
CA ASP A 185 -14.47 -12.13 13.37
C ASP A 185 -13.24 -12.66 12.61
N LEU A 186 -12.12 -11.98 12.78
CA LEU A 186 -10.82 -12.30 12.17
C LEU A 186 -9.80 -12.79 13.23
N SER A 187 -10.23 -13.10 14.44
CA SER A 187 -9.35 -13.54 15.52
C SER A 187 -8.55 -14.78 15.15
N ALA A 188 -9.20 -15.78 14.55
CA ALA A 188 -8.53 -16.98 14.07
C ALA A 188 -7.53 -16.74 12.90
N ARG A 189 -7.69 -15.62 12.18
CA ARG A 189 -6.81 -15.23 11.08
C ARG A 189 -5.52 -14.56 11.56
N PHE A 190 -5.56 -13.89 12.71
CA PHE A 190 -4.46 -13.12 13.29
C PHE A 190 -4.21 -13.51 14.75
N PRO A 191 -3.91 -14.78 15.05
CA PRO A 191 -3.72 -15.24 16.44
C PRO A 191 -2.58 -14.48 17.14
N GLU A 192 -1.51 -14.11 16.42
CA GLU A 192 -0.41 -13.33 16.97
C GLU A 192 -0.83 -11.93 17.46
N ILE A 193 -1.82 -11.30 16.82
CA ILE A 193 -2.39 -10.03 17.29
C ILE A 193 -3.28 -10.27 18.50
N VAL A 194 -4.05 -11.35 18.52
CA VAL A 194 -4.89 -11.73 19.67
C VAL A 194 -4.04 -11.88 20.92
N ASP A 195 -2.95 -12.66 20.84
CA ASP A 195 -2.04 -12.89 21.96
C ASP A 195 -1.41 -11.59 22.45
N ALA A 196 -0.93 -10.76 21.53
CA ALA A 196 -0.31 -9.47 21.89
C ALA A 196 -1.31 -8.45 22.48
N VAL A 197 -2.57 -8.41 22.02
CA VAL A 197 -3.61 -7.57 22.64
C VAL A 197 -3.95 -8.09 24.03
N LYS A 198 -3.92 -9.41 24.25
CA LYS A 198 -4.12 -10.01 25.57
C LYS A 198 -3.05 -9.59 26.58
N ASP A 199 -1.81 -9.40 26.11
CA ASP A 199 -0.67 -9.00 26.95
C ASP A 199 -0.61 -7.48 27.23
N LEU A 200 -1.48 -6.66 26.63
CA LEU A 200 -1.52 -5.23 26.94
C LEU A 200 -1.83 -4.95 28.41
N PRO A 201 -1.19 -3.91 29.02
CA PRO A 201 -1.34 -3.59 30.44
C PRO A 201 -2.66 -2.86 30.74
N ALA A 202 -3.78 -3.48 30.37
CA ALA A 202 -5.15 -3.05 30.66
C ALA A 202 -6.04 -4.28 30.87
N ASN A 203 -7.02 -4.23 31.75
CA ASN A 203 -8.00 -5.31 31.90
C ASN A 203 -9.01 -5.31 30.76
N GLU A 204 -9.41 -4.11 30.34
CA GLU A 204 -10.39 -3.90 29.28
C GLU A 204 -9.93 -2.79 28.34
N CYS A 205 -9.97 -3.03 27.04
CA CYS A 205 -9.75 -1.94 26.07
C CYS A 205 -10.45 -2.22 24.73
N VAL A 206 -10.68 -1.12 23.97
CA VAL A 206 -11.13 -1.17 22.58
C VAL A 206 -10.19 -0.31 21.74
N LEU A 207 -9.46 -0.95 20.86
CA LEU A 207 -8.48 -0.34 19.96
C LEU A 207 -9.02 -0.28 18.54
N ASP A 208 -8.74 0.81 17.82
CA ASP A 208 -8.95 0.94 16.38
C ASP A 208 -7.57 0.95 15.69
N GLY A 209 -7.35 0.05 14.77
CA GLY A 209 -6.04 -0.12 14.15
C GLY A 209 -6.11 -0.83 12.80
N GLU A 210 -4.93 -1.03 12.20
CA GLU A 210 -4.77 -1.72 10.92
C GLU A 210 -3.85 -2.93 11.09
N ALA A 211 -4.32 -4.13 10.72
CA ALA A 211 -3.47 -5.30 10.57
C ALA A 211 -2.77 -5.24 9.20
N VAL A 212 -1.45 -5.31 9.20
CA VAL A 212 -0.63 -5.18 7.99
C VAL A 212 0.43 -6.26 7.91
N ALA A 213 0.79 -6.66 6.69
CA ALA A 213 2.04 -7.33 6.40
C ALA A 213 3.03 -6.32 5.82
N LEU A 214 4.28 -6.39 6.23
CA LEU A 214 5.33 -5.50 5.73
C LEU A 214 6.23 -6.25 4.75
N ASP A 215 6.70 -5.54 3.71
CA ASP A 215 7.74 -6.03 2.81
C ASP A 215 9.15 -5.83 3.43
N GLU A 216 10.20 -6.21 2.70
CA GLU A 216 11.59 -6.10 3.14
C GLU A 216 12.04 -4.66 3.37
N GLU A 217 11.38 -3.68 2.73
CA GLU A 217 11.60 -2.25 2.93
C GLU A 217 10.71 -1.63 4.01
N GLY A 218 9.89 -2.44 4.69
CA GLY A 218 9.00 -2.00 5.77
C GLY A 218 7.72 -1.30 5.29
N ARG A 219 7.34 -1.47 4.02
CA ARG A 219 6.09 -0.91 3.48
C ARG A 219 4.95 -1.90 3.69
N SER A 220 3.79 -1.39 4.08
CA SER A 220 2.59 -2.21 4.17
C SER A 220 2.08 -2.61 2.79
N SER A 221 1.62 -3.87 2.65
CA SER A 221 1.10 -4.40 1.40
C SER A 221 -0.04 -5.38 1.66
N PHE A 222 -1.22 -5.04 1.15
CA PHE A 222 -2.38 -5.92 1.19
C PHE A 222 -2.15 -7.22 0.41
N GLN A 223 -1.35 -7.18 -0.66
CA GLN A 223 -0.98 -8.38 -1.41
C GLN A 223 -0.19 -9.38 -0.55
N LEU A 224 0.66 -8.92 0.37
CA LEU A 224 1.39 -9.80 1.29
C LEU A 224 0.43 -10.46 2.29
N LEU A 225 -0.59 -9.74 2.78
CA LEU A 225 -1.64 -10.34 3.59
C LEU A 225 -2.40 -11.43 2.84
N GLN A 226 -2.75 -11.18 1.57
CA GLN A 226 -3.43 -12.13 0.71
C GLN A 226 -2.53 -13.34 0.37
N ALA A 227 -1.24 -13.12 0.09
CA ALA A 227 -0.30 -14.18 -0.19
C ALA A 227 -0.09 -15.10 1.01
N ARG A 228 -0.07 -14.55 2.22
CA ARG A 228 -0.03 -15.36 3.46
C ARG A 228 -1.21 -16.32 3.52
N GLU A 229 -2.40 -15.84 3.25
CA GLU A 229 -3.63 -16.62 3.33
C GLU A 229 -3.75 -17.64 2.18
N MET A 230 -3.56 -17.18 0.95
CA MET A 230 -3.76 -18.02 -0.25
C MET A 230 -2.60 -18.94 -0.54
N GLU A 231 -1.36 -18.52 -0.22
CA GLU A 231 -0.13 -19.21 -0.62
C GLU A 231 0.62 -19.83 0.56
N GLY A 232 0.22 -19.53 1.81
CA GLY A 232 0.91 -19.99 3.01
C GLY A 232 2.26 -19.30 3.23
N ARG A 233 2.50 -18.14 2.60
CA ARG A 233 3.73 -17.37 2.79
C ARG A 233 3.80 -16.84 4.22
N LYS A 234 4.94 -17.02 4.88
CA LYS A 234 5.20 -16.49 6.22
C LYS A 234 5.67 -15.03 6.10
N SER A 235 4.73 -14.08 6.07
CA SER A 235 5.05 -12.65 6.24
C SER A 235 4.74 -12.24 7.67
N PRO A 236 5.62 -11.46 8.34
CA PRO A 236 5.32 -10.95 9.67
C PRO A 236 4.12 -10.01 9.62
N ILE A 237 3.21 -10.18 10.57
CA ILE A 237 2.00 -9.36 10.70
C ILE A 237 2.19 -8.40 11.86
N TYR A 238 1.72 -7.16 11.68
CA TYR A 238 1.73 -6.13 12.69
C TYR A 238 0.35 -5.51 12.83
N PHE A 239 0.03 -5.03 14.03
CA PHE A 239 -1.17 -4.26 14.29
C PHE A 239 -0.78 -2.82 14.66
N TYR A 240 -1.01 -1.89 13.75
CA TYR A 240 -0.79 -0.46 13.99
C TYR A 240 -2.04 0.14 14.63
N ALA A 241 -2.02 0.28 15.96
CA ALA A 241 -3.07 0.93 16.70
C ALA A 241 -2.98 2.46 16.51
N PHE A 242 -4.05 3.08 16.03
CA PHE A 242 -4.08 4.53 15.76
C PHE A 242 -5.17 5.27 16.54
N ASP A 243 -6.05 4.59 17.26
CA ASP A 243 -7.00 5.19 18.19
C ASP A 243 -7.38 4.23 19.33
N LEU A 244 -7.82 4.80 20.47
CA LEU A 244 -8.27 4.08 21.66
C LEU A 244 -9.65 4.59 22.05
N LEU A 245 -10.64 3.71 22.09
CA LEU A 245 -12.05 4.07 22.20
C LEU A 245 -12.63 3.78 23.58
N GLN A 246 -12.04 2.81 24.31
CA GLN A 246 -12.42 2.43 25.65
C GLN A 246 -11.17 1.93 26.41
N LEU A 247 -11.08 2.20 27.69
CA LEU A 247 -10.03 1.71 28.58
C LEU A 247 -10.61 1.51 30.00
N ASP A 248 -10.42 0.29 30.56
CA ASP A 248 -10.76 -0.11 31.94
C ASP A 248 -12.13 0.44 32.41
N GLY A 249 -13.18 0.05 31.67
CA GLY A 249 -14.56 0.42 31.98
C GLY A 249 -14.96 1.84 31.59
N LYS A 250 -14.12 2.63 30.92
CA LYS A 250 -14.37 4.04 30.56
C LYS A 250 -14.35 4.29 29.06
N SER A 251 -15.36 5.01 28.55
CA SER A 251 -15.42 5.44 27.16
C SER A 251 -14.52 6.66 26.94
N LEU A 252 -13.66 6.59 25.91
CA LEU A 252 -12.80 7.70 25.52
C LEU A 252 -13.32 8.43 24.25
N VAL A 253 -14.40 7.98 23.64
CA VAL A 253 -14.96 8.46 22.37
C VAL A 253 -15.19 9.99 22.37
N SER A 254 -15.62 10.55 23.52
CA SER A 254 -15.86 11.99 23.68
C SER A 254 -14.61 12.83 23.95
N LEU A 255 -13.47 12.21 24.16
CA LEU A 255 -12.20 12.93 24.31
C LEU A 255 -11.70 13.45 22.95
N THR A 256 -10.87 14.48 22.99
CA THR A 256 -10.13 14.93 21.81
C THR A 256 -9.21 13.81 21.29
N LEU A 257 -8.94 13.80 20.00
CA LEU A 257 -8.01 12.83 19.40
C LEU A 257 -6.64 12.86 20.09
N GLU A 258 -6.12 14.05 20.40
CA GLU A 258 -4.84 14.19 21.09
C GLU A 258 -4.85 13.52 22.47
N ALA A 259 -5.91 13.70 23.23
CA ALA A 259 -6.05 13.03 24.53
C ALA A 259 -6.10 11.51 24.40
N ARG A 260 -6.87 10.99 23.43
CA ARG A 260 -6.95 9.55 23.16
C ARG A 260 -5.61 8.96 22.72
N LYS A 261 -4.88 9.68 21.82
CA LYS A 261 -3.56 9.25 21.35
C LYS A 261 -2.51 9.25 22.46
N ASN A 262 -2.53 10.21 23.36
CA ASN A 262 -1.62 10.24 24.52
C ASN A 262 -1.82 9.04 25.46
N VAL A 263 -3.08 8.58 25.61
CA VAL A 263 -3.38 7.38 26.40
C VAL A 263 -2.97 6.12 25.62
N LEU A 264 -3.28 6.07 24.33
CA LEU A 264 -2.92 4.95 23.46
C LEU A 264 -1.40 4.73 23.42
N GLU A 265 -0.62 5.81 23.25
CA GLU A 265 0.84 5.75 23.22
C GLU A 265 1.40 5.12 24.49
N LYS A 266 0.88 5.53 25.67
CA LYS A 266 1.26 4.95 26.94
C LYS A 266 0.87 3.46 27.04
N LEU A 267 -0.33 3.10 26.57
CA LEU A 267 -0.80 1.71 26.57
C LEU A 267 0.08 0.82 25.69
N CYS A 268 0.54 1.34 24.54
CA CYS A 268 1.44 0.63 23.63
C CYS A 268 2.91 0.69 24.05
N THR A 269 3.29 1.55 25.00
CA THR A 269 4.67 1.64 25.48
C THR A 269 5.03 0.36 26.23
N GLY A 270 6.04 -0.36 25.73
CA GLY A 270 6.45 -1.66 26.29
C GLY A 270 5.68 -2.85 25.72
N ALA A 271 4.63 -2.64 24.92
CA ALA A 271 4.07 -3.70 24.10
C ALA A 271 5.13 -4.13 23.05
N GLY A 272 5.41 -5.42 22.97
CA GLY A 272 6.27 -5.97 21.94
C GLY A 272 5.54 -6.12 20.61
N ASP A 273 6.30 -6.40 19.53
CA ASP A 273 5.68 -6.85 18.27
C ASP A 273 4.71 -8.02 18.56
N PRO A 274 3.55 -8.04 17.90
CA PRO A 274 3.21 -7.26 16.73
C PRO A 274 2.44 -5.95 16.97
N ILE A 275 2.23 -5.48 18.21
CA ILE A 275 1.50 -4.22 18.48
C ILE A 275 2.44 -3.03 18.25
N ARG A 276 1.99 -2.07 17.45
CA ARG A 276 2.72 -0.83 17.18
C ARG A 276 1.80 0.38 17.28
N TYR A 277 2.27 1.41 17.94
CA TYR A 277 1.60 2.70 17.96
C TYR A 277 1.78 3.42 16.61
N SER A 278 0.68 3.86 16.01
CA SER A 278 0.71 4.73 14.84
C SER A 278 0.85 6.19 15.29
N GLY A 279 2.06 6.68 15.35
CA GLY A 279 2.37 8.06 15.75
C GLY A 279 2.07 9.08 14.64
N ALA A 280 1.92 10.35 15.06
CA ALA A 280 1.86 11.47 14.13
C ALA A 280 3.22 11.70 13.47
N ILE A 281 3.22 11.98 12.17
CA ILE A 281 4.41 12.37 11.41
C ILE A 281 4.47 13.90 11.39
N GLY A 282 5.60 14.45 11.83
CA GLY A 282 5.82 15.89 11.80
C GLY A 282 6.12 16.42 10.40
N GLY A 283 5.91 17.72 10.19
CA GLY A 283 6.26 18.44 8.97
C GLY A 283 5.05 18.95 8.18
N ASP A 284 5.34 19.62 7.06
CA ASP A 284 4.32 20.11 6.12
C ASP A 284 3.65 18.95 5.36
N ALA A 285 2.34 18.97 5.27
CA ALA A 285 1.56 17.89 4.66
C ALA A 285 1.89 17.67 3.19
N ASN A 286 2.21 18.71 2.41
CA ASN A 286 2.57 18.59 1.00
C ASN A 286 3.97 17.97 0.84
N GLN A 287 4.90 18.31 1.71
CA GLN A 287 6.23 17.70 1.73
C GLN A 287 6.13 16.23 2.14
N LEU A 288 5.31 15.95 3.16
CA LEU A 288 5.03 14.59 3.61
C LEU A 288 4.43 13.73 2.50
N LEU A 289 3.44 14.26 1.75
CA LEU A 289 2.85 13.55 0.60
C LEU A 289 3.88 13.23 -0.48
N LYS A 290 4.77 14.18 -0.82
CA LYS A 290 5.85 13.94 -1.79
C LYS A 290 6.79 12.83 -1.34
N GLU A 291 7.15 12.82 -0.05
CA GLU A 291 8.03 11.78 0.50
C GLU A 291 7.34 10.41 0.54
N VAL A 292 6.08 10.36 0.95
CA VAL A 292 5.24 9.15 0.95
C VAL A 292 5.12 8.58 -0.47
N GLN A 293 4.88 9.45 -1.47
CA GLN A 293 4.82 9.07 -2.88
C GLN A 293 6.17 8.53 -3.38
N ARG A 294 7.28 9.21 -3.05
CA ARG A 294 8.64 8.80 -3.43
C ARG A 294 8.99 7.42 -2.87
N ARG A 295 8.50 7.08 -1.69
CA ARG A 295 8.68 5.76 -1.05
C ARG A 295 7.70 4.70 -1.55
N GLY A 296 6.79 5.03 -2.45
CA GLY A 296 5.79 4.09 -2.97
C GLY A 296 4.74 3.67 -1.95
N LEU A 297 4.52 4.48 -0.91
CA LEU A 297 3.49 4.25 0.11
C LEU A 297 2.12 4.72 -0.37
N GLU A 298 1.05 4.19 0.22
CA GLU A 298 -0.33 4.39 -0.24
C GLU A 298 -0.81 5.85 -0.10
N GLY A 299 -0.39 6.55 0.97
CA GLY A 299 -0.81 7.91 1.26
C GLY A 299 -0.69 8.27 2.74
N ILE A 300 -1.45 9.29 3.15
CA ILE A 300 -1.54 9.74 4.55
C ILE A 300 -2.99 9.90 4.99
N ILE A 301 -3.20 9.76 6.29
CA ILE A 301 -4.45 10.09 6.99
C ILE A 301 -4.21 11.38 7.78
N GLY A 302 -4.99 12.42 7.46
CA GLY A 302 -5.06 13.63 8.27
C GLY A 302 -6.19 13.52 9.28
N LYS A 303 -5.93 13.88 10.53
CA LYS A 303 -6.91 13.87 11.61
C LYS A 303 -6.90 15.22 12.34
N LEU A 304 -8.07 15.82 12.57
CA LEU A 304 -8.18 17.04 13.39
C LEU A 304 -7.84 16.72 14.85
N ARG A 305 -6.83 17.40 15.39
CA ARG A 305 -6.29 17.19 16.76
C ARG A 305 -7.36 17.25 17.84
N ASN A 306 -8.29 18.18 17.73
CA ASN A 306 -9.35 18.42 18.71
C ASN A 306 -10.65 17.65 18.42
N SER A 307 -10.67 16.74 17.41
CA SER A 307 -11.89 15.99 17.08
C SER A 307 -12.19 14.91 18.10
N ILE A 308 -13.47 14.69 18.37
CA ILE A 308 -13.96 13.50 19.03
C ILE A 308 -13.96 12.32 18.06
N TYR A 309 -14.12 11.10 18.57
CA TYR A 309 -14.35 9.95 17.70
C TYR A 309 -15.85 9.87 17.37
N GLU A 310 -16.18 9.81 16.08
CA GLU A 310 -17.55 9.79 15.58
C GLU A 310 -17.86 8.43 14.94
N PRO A 311 -18.39 7.47 15.72
CA PRO A 311 -18.62 6.10 15.25
C PRO A 311 -19.45 6.06 13.96
N GLY A 312 -18.96 5.34 12.94
CA GLY A 312 -19.63 5.14 11.65
C GLY A 312 -19.65 6.36 10.72
N ARG A 313 -19.36 7.56 11.21
CA ARG A 313 -19.51 8.82 10.44
C ARG A 313 -18.30 9.12 9.56
N ARG A 314 -18.56 9.88 8.50
CA ARG A 314 -17.58 10.49 7.59
C ARG A 314 -17.71 12.02 7.64
N SER A 315 -17.50 12.59 8.82
CA SER A 315 -17.71 14.03 9.08
C SER A 315 -16.71 14.94 8.35
N GLY A 316 -15.54 14.41 8.02
CA GLY A 316 -14.41 15.19 7.51
C GLY A 316 -13.38 15.54 8.58
N ALA A 317 -13.62 15.23 9.86
CA ALA A 317 -12.60 15.36 10.89
C ALA A 317 -11.42 14.39 10.71
N TRP A 318 -11.65 13.30 9.95
CA TRP A 318 -10.62 12.46 9.38
C TRP A 318 -10.66 12.55 7.87
N ILE A 319 -9.49 12.75 7.25
CA ILE A 319 -9.32 12.80 5.79
C ILE A 319 -8.26 11.80 5.36
N LYS A 320 -8.35 11.36 4.10
CA LYS A 320 -7.33 10.54 3.45
C LYS A 320 -6.83 11.24 2.18
N LEU A 321 -5.50 11.27 2.02
CA LEU A 321 -4.81 11.74 0.83
C LEU A 321 -4.04 10.55 0.27
N LYS A 322 -4.42 10.13 -0.93
CA LYS A 322 -3.84 8.95 -1.59
C LYS A 322 -2.75 9.35 -2.57
N CYS A 323 -1.63 8.63 -2.56
CA CYS A 323 -0.56 8.75 -3.55
C CYS A 323 -0.71 7.76 -4.71
N VAL A 324 -1.54 6.73 -4.52
CA VAL A 324 -1.88 5.71 -5.52
C VAL A 324 -3.39 5.60 -5.69
N ASN A 325 -3.83 5.31 -6.90
CA ASN A 325 -5.24 5.05 -7.15
C ASN A 325 -5.54 3.58 -6.87
N GLU A 326 -6.04 3.32 -5.69
CA GLU A 326 -6.54 2.02 -5.27
C GLU A 326 -7.94 2.19 -4.70
N GLN A 327 -8.85 1.30 -5.08
CA GLN A 327 -10.23 1.34 -4.63
C GLN A 327 -10.83 -0.05 -4.66
N GLU A 328 -11.82 -0.28 -3.80
CA GLU A 328 -12.63 -1.49 -3.81
C GLU A 328 -13.64 -1.46 -4.97
N PHE A 329 -13.84 -2.64 -5.59
CA PHE A 329 -14.83 -2.87 -6.64
C PHE A 329 -15.56 -4.19 -6.41
N VAL A 330 -16.81 -4.24 -6.82
CA VAL A 330 -17.63 -5.45 -6.80
C VAL A 330 -17.35 -6.28 -8.06
N ILE A 331 -17.11 -7.57 -7.90
CA ILE A 331 -16.95 -8.51 -9.01
C ILE A 331 -18.34 -8.96 -9.46
N GLY A 332 -18.69 -8.70 -10.73
CA GLY A 332 -19.95 -9.13 -11.34
C GLY A 332 -19.81 -10.21 -12.40
N GLY A 333 -18.58 -10.62 -12.75
CA GLY A 333 -18.35 -11.67 -13.73
C GLY A 333 -16.89 -11.86 -14.09
N TYR A 334 -16.64 -12.78 -15.01
CA TYR A 334 -15.30 -13.04 -15.54
C TYR A 334 -15.35 -13.49 -16.99
N THR A 335 -14.25 -13.30 -17.71
CA THR A 335 -14.10 -13.76 -19.10
C THR A 335 -13.53 -15.17 -19.15
N PRO A 336 -13.83 -15.95 -20.19
CA PRO A 336 -13.13 -17.21 -20.41
C PRO A 336 -11.62 -17.01 -20.54
N PRO A 337 -10.82 -18.02 -20.23
CA PRO A 337 -9.37 -17.96 -20.36
C PRO A 337 -8.96 -17.80 -21.83
N GLN A 338 -7.80 -17.18 -22.08
CA GLN A 338 -7.22 -17.01 -23.40
C GLN A 338 -5.77 -17.52 -23.39
N GLY A 339 -5.34 -18.14 -24.49
CA GLY A 339 -3.99 -18.72 -24.61
C GLY A 339 -3.76 -19.83 -23.58
N ALA A 340 -2.57 -19.86 -22.99
CA ALA A 340 -2.17 -20.84 -21.98
C ALA A 340 -2.74 -20.58 -20.57
N ARG A 341 -3.50 -19.50 -20.39
CA ARG A 341 -4.07 -19.15 -19.09
C ARG A 341 -5.18 -20.12 -18.72
N LYS A 342 -5.15 -20.62 -17.47
CA LYS A 342 -6.17 -21.51 -16.92
C LYS A 342 -7.22 -20.71 -16.13
N HIS A 343 -8.39 -21.32 -15.94
CA HIS A 343 -9.51 -20.85 -15.12
C HIS A 343 -10.29 -19.66 -15.73
N PHE A 344 -9.74 -18.45 -15.75
CA PHE A 344 -10.40 -17.28 -16.36
C PHE A 344 -9.36 -16.29 -16.92
N GLY A 345 -9.82 -15.44 -17.84
CA GLY A 345 -8.98 -14.42 -18.49
C GLY A 345 -8.86 -13.14 -17.66
N ALA A 346 -9.99 -12.57 -17.28
CA ALA A 346 -10.08 -11.34 -16.50
C ALA A 346 -11.36 -11.34 -15.66
N ILE A 347 -11.37 -10.63 -14.54
CA ILE A 347 -12.60 -10.31 -13.81
C ILE A 347 -13.22 -9.04 -14.35
N LEU A 348 -14.54 -8.95 -14.25
CA LEU A 348 -15.36 -7.80 -14.61
C LEU A 348 -15.83 -7.14 -13.31
N VAL A 349 -15.47 -5.86 -13.13
CA VAL A 349 -15.66 -5.16 -11.87
C VAL A 349 -16.49 -3.90 -12.03
N GLY A 350 -17.20 -3.53 -10.96
CA GLY A 350 -18.03 -2.34 -10.92
C GLY A 350 -18.20 -1.79 -9.51
N TYR A 351 -19.03 -0.78 -9.40
CA TYR A 351 -19.40 -0.11 -8.14
C TYR A 351 -20.88 0.21 -8.14
N TYR A 352 -21.47 0.39 -6.96
CA TYR A 352 -22.85 0.78 -6.84
C TYR A 352 -23.04 2.29 -7.01
N LYS A 353 -24.04 2.66 -7.80
CA LYS A 353 -24.50 4.03 -8.00
C LYS A 353 -26.04 4.02 -7.95
N ASN A 354 -26.61 4.69 -6.95
CA ASN A 354 -28.08 4.74 -6.74
C ASN A 354 -28.74 3.35 -6.65
N GLY A 355 -28.06 2.36 -6.10
CA GLY A 355 -28.54 0.99 -5.97
C GLY A 355 -28.23 0.08 -7.17
N ASP A 356 -27.78 0.63 -8.29
CA ASP A 356 -27.44 -0.11 -9.50
C ASP A 356 -25.94 -0.43 -9.57
N LEU A 357 -25.58 -1.63 -10.00
CA LEU A 357 -24.20 -2.02 -10.25
C LEU A 357 -23.75 -1.52 -11.63
N VAL A 358 -22.83 -0.54 -11.62
CA VAL A 358 -22.28 0.11 -12.82
C VAL A 358 -20.90 -0.48 -13.12
N PHE A 359 -20.68 -0.85 -14.38
CA PHE A 359 -19.42 -1.44 -14.84
C PHE A 359 -18.26 -0.42 -14.81
N ALA A 360 -17.15 -0.78 -14.18
CA ALA A 360 -15.96 0.06 -14.09
C ALA A 360 -14.81 -0.42 -14.99
N GLY A 361 -14.67 -1.73 -15.20
CA GLY A 361 -13.55 -2.21 -16.03
C GLY A 361 -13.33 -3.72 -16.03
N LYS A 362 -12.38 -4.11 -16.86
CA LYS A 362 -11.89 -5.49 -17.00
C LYS A 362 -10.47 -5.58 -16.43
N VAL A 363 -10.27 -6.45 -15.44
CA VAL A 363 -9.00 -6.62 -14.72
C VAL A 363 -8.39 -7.96 -15.09
N GLY A 364 -7.31 -7.94 -15.86
CA GLY A 364 -6.63 -9.13 -16.36
C GLY A 364 -5.29 -9.43 -15.70
N THR A 365 -4.77 -8.57 -14.85
CA THR A 365 -3.43 -8.68 -14.23
C THR A 365 -3.51 -8.68 -12.71
N GLY A 366 -2.42 -9.05 -12.03
CA GLY A 366 -2.34 -9.14 -10.57
C GLY A 366 -2.70 -10.51 -10.00
N PHE A 367 -2.93 -11.52 -10.84
CA PHE A 367 -3.27 -12.87 -10.41
C PHE A 367 -2.07 -13.82 -10.47
N THR A 368 -1.93 -14.65 -9.45
CA THR A 368 -1.06 -15.83 -9.45
C THR A 368 -1.84 -17.07 -9.93
N THR A 369 -1.16 -18.13 -10.32
CA THR A 369 -1.82 -19.40 -10.70
C THR A 369 -2.73 -19.91 -9.59
N LYS A 370 -2.28 -19.79 -8.33
CA LYS A 370 -3.05 -20.26 -7.17
C LYS A 370 -4.27 -19.37 -6.92
N SER A 371 -4.12 -18.03 -7.00
CA SER A 371 -5.26 -17.11 -6.85
C SER A 371 -6.30 -17.30 -7.96
N LEU A 372 -5.88 -17.56 -9.21
CA LEU A 372 -6.79 -17.88 -10.31
C LEU A 372 -7.65 -19.12 -10.01
N ALA A 373 -7.04 -20.19 -9.50
CA ALA A 373 -7.75 -21.41 -9.17
C ALA A 373 -8.73 -21.20 -8.00
N THR A 374 -8.28 -20.54 -6.94
CA THR A 374 -9.10 -20.28 -5.75
C THR A 374 -10.28 -19.38 -6.06
N LEU A 375 -10.05 -18.27 -6.80
CA LEU A 375 -11.11 -17.37 -7.22
C LEU A 375 -12.12 -18.03 -8.15
N HIS A 376 -11.65 -18.83 -9.11
CA HIS A 376 -12.53 -19.55 -10.02
C HIS A 376 -13.46 -20.51 -9.29
N LYS A 377 -12.95 -21.23 -8.26
CA LYS A 377 -13.79 -22.08 -7.41
C LYS A 377 -14.87 -21.29 -6.68
N LYS A 378 -14.51 -20.11 -6.10
CA LYS A 378 -15.47 -19.21 -5.44
C LYS A 378 -16.51 -18.69 -6.44
N PHE A 379 -16.11 -18.27 -7.64
CA PHE A 379 -17.01 -17.71 -8.66
C PHE A 379 -18.00 -18.75 -9.17
N ARG A 380 -17.55 -19.97 -9.41
CA ARG A 380 -18.42 -21.07 -9.83
C ARG A 380 -19.53 -21.41 -8.82
N ALA A 381 -19.30 -21.18 -7.54
CA ALA A 381 -20.32 -21.36 -6.50
C ALA A 381 -21.38 -20.27 -6.50
N GLU A 382 -21.12 -19.14 -7.15
CA GLU A 382 -22.00 -17.98 -7.21
C GLU A 382 -22.38 -17.62 -8.67
N ASP A 383 -22.33 -18.58 -9.57
CA ASP A 383 -22.69 -18.42 -11.00
C ASP A 383 -24.14 -17.92 -11.12
N ARG A 384 -24.38 -17.02 -12.07
CA ARG A 384 -25.72 -16.49 -12.42
C ARG A 384 -25.88 -16.43 -13.95
N GLY A 385 -27.12 -16.53 -14.41
CA GLY A 385 -27.40 -16.59 -15.86
C GLY A 385 -27.38 -15.24 -16.58
N ASP A 386 -27.53 -14.13 -15.87
CA ASP A 386 -27.71 -12.78 -16.42
C ASP A 386 -26.63 -11.81 -15.95
N CYS A 387 -26.40 -10.78 -16.77
CA CYS A 387 -25.44 -9.72 -16.47
C CYS A 387 -25.90 -8.85 -15.28
N PRO A 388 -25.10 -8.70 -14.21
CA PRO A 388 -25.48 -7.84 -13.09
C PRO A 388 -25.24 -6.34 -13.34
N PHE A 389 -24.50 -5.97 -14.38
CA PHE A 389 -24.20 -4.57 -14.70
C PHE A 389 -25.32 -3.96 -15.55
N VAL A 390 -25.88 -2.84 -15.08
CA VAL A 390 -26.99 -2.15 -15.77
C VAL A 390 -26.56 -1.42 -17.04
N ASP A 391 -25.28 -1.09 -17.17
CA ASP A 391 -24.73 -0.32 -18.29
C ASP A 391 -23.98 -1.18 -19.34
N LEU A 392 -24.14 -2.50 -19.34
CA LEU A 392 -23.61 -3.40 -20.36
C LEU A 392 -24.73 -4.11 -21.15
N PRO A 393 -24.59 -4.30 -22.48
CA PRO A 393 -23.55 -3.76 -23.34
C PRO A 393 -23.73 -2.26 -23.58
N SER A 394 -22.65 -1.52 -23.67
CA SER A 394 -22.69 -0.06 -23.89
C SER A 394 -21.89 0.33 -25.13
N LYS A 395 -22.39 1.32 -25.89
CA LYS A 395 -21.68 1.95 -27.01
C LYS A 395 -21.41 3.41 -26.72
N GLN A 396 -20.21 3.87 -27.05
CA GLN A 396 -19.86 5.29 -27.07
C GLN A 396 -19.24 5.63 -28.43
N ASN A 397 -19.72 6.71 -29.06
CA ASN A 397 -19.26 7.15 -30.38
C ASN A 397 -19.24 6.01 -31.45
N GLY A 398 -20.24 5.14 -31.41
CA GLY A 398 -20.37 4.01 -32.34
C GLY A 398 -19.50 2.80 -32.00
N GLN A 399 -18.59 2.87 -31.01
CA GLN A 399 -17.75 1.78 -30.56
C GLN A 399 -18.24 1.17 -29.25
N TRP A 400 -18.04 -0.14 -29.08
CA TRP A 400 -18.37 -0.82 -27.83
C TRP A 400 -17.39 -0.43 -26.72
N VAL A 401 -17.92 -0.10 -25.55
CA VAL A 401 -17.10 0.26 -24.38
C VAL A 401 -16.15 -0.88 -24.05
N LEU A 402 -14.86 -0.59 -24.01
CA LEU A 402 -13.77 -1.56 -23.81
C LEU A 402 -13.84 -2.78 -24.74
N GLY A 403 -14.46 -2.64 -25.91
CA GLY A 403 -14.64 -3.74 -26.87
C GLY A 403 -15.59 -4.84 -26.41
N ILE A 404 -16.40 -4.62 -25.36
CA ILE A 404 -17.39 -5.58 -24.89
C ILE A 404 -18.62 -5.53 -25.81
N THR A 405 -18.76 -6.53 -26.66
CA THR A 405 -19.88 -6.69 -27.59
C THR A 405 -20.93 -7.67 -27.05
N PRO A 406 -22.17 -7.63 -27.53
CA PRO A 406 -23.17 -8.63 -27.17
C PRO A 406 -22.73 -10.08 -27.42
N SER A 407 -21.96 -10.33 -28.47
CA SER A 407 -21.41 -11.65 -28.78
C SER A 407 -20.34 -12.08 -27.75
N MET A 408 -19.54 -11.16 -27.24
CA MET A 408 -18.59 -11.45 -26.17
C MET A 408 -19.29 -11.70 -24.83
N MET A 409 -20.36 -10.95 -24.54
CA MET A 409 -21.16 -11.14 -23.31
C MET A 409 -21.76 -12.55 -23.22
N LYS A 410 -22.14 -13.18 -24.35
CA LYS A 410 -22.61 -14.57 -24.39
C LYS A 410 -21.54 -15.60 -23.97
N LYS A 411 -20.26 -15.23 -24.02
CA LYS A 411 -19.14 -16.08 -23.61
C LYS A 411 -18.65 -15.76 -22.20
N MET A 412 -19.15 -14.69 -21.57
CA MET A 412 -18.78 -14.31 -20.22
C MET A 412 -19.56 -15.12 -19.21
N HIS A 413 -18.96 -15.33 -18.06
CA HIS A 413 -19.60 -15.91 -16.89
C HIS A 413 -19.96 -14.83 -15.92
N TRP A 414 -21.22 -14.76 -15.54
CA TRP A 414 -21.72 -13.77 -14.59
C TRP A 414 -21.74 -14.36 -13.19
N VAL A 415 -21.51 -13.51 -12.20
CA VAL A 415 -21.37 -13.92 -10.80
C VAL A 415 -22.26 -13.04 -9.94
N ASN A 416 -22.93 -13.63 -8.96
CA ASN A 416 -23.64 -12.87 -7.95
C ASN A 416 -22.71 -11.83 -7.32
N PRO A 417 -23.09 -10.55 -7.24
CA PRO A 417 -22.20 -9.46 -6.80
C PRO A 417 -21.96 -9.48 -5.29
N LYS A 418 -21.36 -10.57 -4.80
CA LYS A 418 -21.03 -10.82 -3.40
C LYS A 418 -19.54 -10.60 -3.08
N PHE A 419 -18.67 -10.59 -4.10
CA PHE A 419 -17.23 -10.47 -3.92
C PHE A 419 -16.78 -9.04 -4.13
N VAL A 420 -15.96 -8.55 -3.20
CA VAL A 420 -15.29 -7.25 -3.31
C VAL A 420 -13.80 -7.49 -3.55
N ALA A 421 -13.24 -6.77 -4.51
CA ALA A 421 -11.82 -6.81 -4.84
C ALA A 421 -11.18 -5.43 -4.63
N GLU A 422 -9.98 -5.42 -4.08
CA GLU A 422 -9.09 -4.25 -4.13
C GLU A 422 -8.43 -4.20 -5.51
N ILE A 423 -8.56 -3.05 -6.19
CA ILE A 423 -8.01 -2.82 -7.53
C ILE A 423 -7.16 -1.56 -7.52
N LYS A 424 -5.90 -1.71 -7.91
CA LYS A 424 -5.00 -0.60 -8.22
C LYS A 424 -5.13 -0.25 -9.69
N PHE A 425 -5.12 1.05 -10.03
CA PHE A 425 -5.28 1.50 -11.41
C PHE A 425 -4.54 2.81 -11.64
N ALA A 426 -4.24 3.12 -12.91
CA ALA A 426 -3.53 4.35 -13.26
C ALA A 426 -4.40 5.60 -13.05
N GLU A 427 -5.61 5.57 -13.61
CA GLU A 427 -6.56 6.69 -13.53
C GLU A 427 -7.99 6.24 -13.89
N TRP A 428 -8.96 7.07 -13.56
CA TRP A 428 -10.29 7.01 -14.13
C TRP A 428 -10.30 7.69 -15.50
N THR A 429 -10.76 6.99 -16.52
CA THR A 429 -10.95 7.59 -17.84
C THR A 429 -12.18 8.54 -17.84
N ARG A 430 -12.31 9.39 -18.85
CA ARG A 430 -13.43 10.36 -18.98
C ARG A 430 -14.80 9.67 -19.04
N ASP A 431 -14.85 8.45 -19.57
CA ASP A 431 -16.05 7.61 -19.64
C ASP A 431 -16.28 6.77 -18.37
N GLY A 432 -15.55 7.07 -17.28
CA GLY A 432 -15.74 6.43 -15.98
C GLY A 432 -15.28 4.98 -15.92
N LYS A 433 -14.25 4.62 -16.69
CA LYS A 433 -13.64 3.29 -16.68
C LYS A 433 -12.23 3.32 -16.11
N LEU A 434 -11.73 2.15 -15.69
CA LEU A 434 -10.39 2.01 -15.12
C LEU A 434 -9.33 1.86 -16.20
N ARG A 435 -8.24 2.62 -16.11
CA ARG A 435 -7.06 2.46 -16.95
C ARG A 435 -6.00 1.62 -16.24
N ALA A 436 -5.46 0.62 -16.95
CA ALA A 436 -4.42 -0.29 -16.46
C ALA A 436 -4.73 -0.91 -15.06
N PRO A 437 -5.93 -1.50 -14.84
CA PRO A 437 -6.29 -2.02 -13.54
C PRO A 437 -5.54 -3.31 -13.22
N VAL A 438 -5.15 -3.45 -11.94
CA VAL A 438 -4.41 -4.58 -11.39
C VAL A 438 -5.15 -5.10 -10.14
N PHE A 439 -5.42 -6.39 -10.09
CA PHE A 439 -6.01 -7.06 -8.93
C PHE A 439 -5.00 -7.14 -7.79
N MET A 440 -5.38 -6.64 -6.62
CA MET A 440 -4.57 -6.68 -5.42
C MET A 440 -4.99 -7.80 -4.46
N GLY A 441 -6.29 -8.09 -4.38
CA GLY A 441 -6.82 -9.15 -3.53
C GLY A 441 -8.34 -9.08 -3.34
N LEU A 442 -8.94 -10.08 -2.68
CA LEU A 442 -10.32 -10.02 -2.22
C LEU A 442 -10.42 -9.28 -0.88
N ARG A 443 -11.48 -8.49 -0.73
CA ARG A 443 -11.82 -7.76 0.49
C ARG A 443 -13.01 -8.43 1.17
N GLU A 444 -12.76 -9.49 1.93
CA GLU A 444 -13.79 -10.20 2.68
C GLU A 444 -14.32 -9.38 3.88
N ASP A 445 -13.59 -8.33 4.24
CA ASP A 445 -13.93 -7.34 5.26
C ASP A 445 -14.87 -6.23 4.77
N LYS A 446 -15.27 -6.25 3.47
CA LYS A 446 -16.12 -5.22 2.85
C LYS A 446 -17.44 -5.79 2.39
N LYS A 447 -18.52 -5.00 2.55
CA LYS A 447 -19.83 -5.33 1.98
C LYS A 447 -19.95 -4.81 0.57
N PRO A 448 -20.46 -5.61 -0.38
CA PRO A 448 -20.59 -5.18 -1.78
C PRO A 448 -21.45 -3.93 -1.97
N ASP A 449 -22.57 -3.81 -1.25
CA ASP A 449 -23.51 -2.69 -1.30
C ASP A 449 -22.93 -1.34 -0.82
N GLU A 450 -21.82 -1.39 -0.05
CA GLU A 450 -21.09 -0.19 0.38
C GLU A 450 -20.04 0.29 -0.63
N VAL A 451 -19.79 -0.48 -1.69
CA VAL A 451 -18.77 -0.16 -2.69
C VAL A 451 -19.30 0.86 -3.68
N ILE A 452 -18.91 2.10 -3.51
CA ILE A 452 -19.24 3.23 -4.37
C ILE A 452 -17.97 3.80 -5.02
N ARG A 453 -18.13 4.54 -6.12
CA ARG A 453 -17.01 5.25 -6.71
C ARG A 453 -16.47 6.30 -5.73
N GLU A 454 -15.20 6.16 -5.36
CA GLU A 454 -14.51 7.20 -4.61
C GLU A 454 -14.12 8.34 -5.57
N ALA A 455 -14.74 9.49 -5.37
CA ALA A 455 -14.32 10.73 -6.01
C ALA A 455 -14.02 11.75 -4.91
N PRO A 456 -12.98 12.58 -5.07
CA PRO A 456 -12.82 13.74 -4.22
C PRO A 456 -14.05 14.63 -4.38
N PRO A 457 -14.44 15.39 -3.34
CA PRO A 457 -15.52 16.38 -3.47
C PRO A 457 -15.09 17.41 -4.51
N SER A 458 -16.00 17.68 -5.44
CA SER A 458 -15.90 18.75 -6.45
C SER A 458 -15.79 20.11 -5.79
#